data_8f21f3916f3378a1be00568a4ffc7b00
#
_entry.id   8f21f3916f3378a1be00568a4ffc7b00
#
_cell.length_a   1.000
_cell.length_b   1.000
_cell.length_c   1.000
_cell.angle_alpha   90.00
_cell.angle_beta   90.00
_cell.angle_gamma   90.00
#
_symmetry.space_group_name_H-M   'P 1'
#
loop_
_entity.id
_entity.type
_entity.pdbx_description
1 polymer ?
#
loop_
_entity_poly.entity_id
_entity_poly.type
_entity_poly.pdbx_seq_one_letter_code
_entity_poly.pdbx_strand_id
1 'polypeptide(L)'
;GTYGVQAGTAVQDFPEGRTILQIVFDTDPAKWKDMNQIVRTELQRIAKEGPRQEDFKKTFDNMQKRHEEKLQENGYWLNVLDVYYCKGLDALTPYTETLQQMTPETIRTFTDRLLKQGNFIEVVMEP
;
A
#
# COMPACT_ATOMS: atom_id res chain seq x y z
N GLY A 1 -9.90 -7.25 -22.01
CA GLY A 1 -8.77 -7.33 -21.08
C GLY A 1 -8.56 -6.03 -20.33
N THR A 2 -7.97 -6.11 -19.18
CA THR A 2 -7.53 -4.94 -18.41
C THR A 2 -6.16 -4.53 -18.95
N TYR A 3 -5.96 -3.24 -19.23
CA TYR A 3 -4.68 -2.74 -19.77
C TYR A 3 -3.63 -2.48 -18.69
N GLY A 4 -4.00 -2.58 -17.44
CA GLY A 4 -3.12 -2.45 -16.28
C GLY A 4 -3.93 -2.25 -15.00
N VAL A 5 -3.37 -2.71 -13.88
CA VAL A 5 -3.90 -2.44 -12.54
C VAL A 5 -2.77 -1.84 -11.72
N GLN A 6 -3.02 -0.70 -11.10
CA GLN A 6 -2.09 -0.06 -10.20
C GLN A 6 -2.70 -0.03 -8.80
N ALA A 7 -1.95 -0.50 -7.82
CA ALA A 7 -2.30 -0.38 -6.42
C ALA A 7 -1.19 0.40 -5.69
N GLY A 8 -1.58 1.39 -4.93
CA GLY A 8 -0.65 2.23 -4.19
C GLY A 8 -1.24 2.72 -2.89
N THR A 9 -0.36 3.18 -2.00
CA THR A 9 -0.74 3.81 -0.74
C THR A 9 -0.15 5.20 -0.68
N ALA A 10 -0.93 6.14 -0.17
CA ALA A 10 -0.46 7.47 0.20
C ALA A 10 -0.69 7.66 1.70
N VAL A 11 0.35 8.11 2.39
CA VAL A 11 0.28 8.47 3.80
C VAL A 11 0.45 9.98 3.90
N GLN A 12 -0.51 10.63 4.52
CA GLN A 12 -0.50 12.05 4.80
C GLN A 12 -0.48 12.23 6.32
N ASP A 13 0.52 12.95 6.82
CA ASP A 13 0.69 13.15 8.26
C ASP A 13 0.08 14.47 8.75
N PHE A 14 -0.10 15.43 7.85
CA PHE A 14 -0.59 16.77 8.20
C PHE A 14 -1.69 17.24 7.21
N PRO A 15 -2.73 18.01 7.65
CA PRO A 15 -3.03 18.43 9.04
C PRO A 15 -3.59 17.29 9.93
N GLU A 16 -4.11 16.24 9.34
CA GLU A 16 -4.62 15.05 10.01
C GLU A 16 -4.00 13.81 9.38
N GLY A 17 -3.56 12.87 10.23
CA GLY A 17 -3.03 11.59 9.76
C GLY A 17 -4.08 10.80 9.00
N ARG A 18 -3.81 10.49 7.73
CA ARG A 18 -4.67 9.61 6.93
C ARG A 18 -3.85 8.71 6.01
N THR A 19 -4.32 7.51 5.84
CA THR A 19 -3.78 6.56 4.89
C THR A 19 -4.82 6.29 3.81
N ILE A 20 -4.41 6.43 2.56
CA ILE A 20 -5.26 6.17 1.41
C ILE A 20 -4.70 4.95 0.67
N LEU A 21 -5.50 3.91 0.53
CA LEU A 21 -5.24 2.82 -0.41
C LEU A 21 -5.99 3.14 -1.69
N GLN A 22 -5.25 3.27 -2.78
CA GLN A 22 -5.82 3.57 -4.10
C GLN A 22 -5.56 2.40 -5.04
N ILE A 23 -6.61 1.95 -5.72
CA ILE A 23 -6.53 0.95 -6.76
C ILE A 23 -7.15 1.55 -8.02
N VAL A 24 -6.35 1.60 -9.08
CA VAL A 24 -6.75 2.19 -10.37
C VAL A 24 -6.55 1.17 -11.46
N PHE A 25 -7.52 1.05 -12.34
CA PHE A 25 -7.42 0.19 -13.52
C PHE A 25 -8.21 0.76 -14.69
N ASP A 26 -7.70 0.51 -15.87
CA ASP A 26 -8.38 0.79 -17.13
C ASP A 26 -8.99 -0.50 -17.66
N THR A 27 -10.26 -0.45 -18.04
CA THR A 27 -10.98 -1.62 -18.54
C THR A 27 -12.04 -1.21 -19.57
N ASP A 28 -12.54 -2.21 -20.28
CA ASP A 28 -13.70 -2.07 -21.16
C ASP A 28 -14.91 -1.56 -20.35
N PRO A 29 -15.67 -0.56 -20.86
CA PRO A 29 -16.87 -0.04 -20.19
C PRO A 29 -17.89 -1.11 -19.78
N ALA A 30 -17.95 -2.23 -20.50
CA ALA A 30 -18.84 -3.34 -20.13
C ALA A 30 -18.35 -4.17 -18.93
N LYS A 31 -17.08 -4.03 -18.51
CA LYS A 31 -16.43 -4.92 -17.52
C LYS A 31 -16.06 -4.25 -16.21
N TRP A 32 -16.20 -2.95 -16.09
CA TRP A 32 -15.76 -2.25 -14.89
C TRP A 32 -16.45 -2.74 -13.60
N LYS A 33 -17.73 -3.10 -13.68
CA LYS A 33 -18.48 -3.63 -12.52
C LYS A 33 -17.92 -4.95 -12.02
N ASP A 34 -17.59 -5.85 -12.94
CA ASP A 34 -16.99 -7.14 -12.60
C ASP A 34 -15.60 -6.96 -12.01
N MET A 35 -14.80 -6.06 -12.59
CA MET A 35 -13.46 -5.76 -12.09
C MET A 35 -13.53 -5.15 -10.69
N ASN A 36 -14.43 -4.22 -10.45
CA ASN A 36 -14.63 -3.63 -9.14
C ASN A 36 -15.07 -4.69 -8.10
N GLN A 37 -15.96 -5.59 -8.49
CA GLN A 37 -16.36 -6.69 -7.62
C GLN A 37 -15.20 -7.63 -7.28
N ILE A 38 -14.32 -7.92 -8.24
CA ILE A 38 -13.10 -8.71 -8.01
C ILE A 38 -12.20 -8.00 -6.99
N VAL A 39 -11.96 -6.70 -7.14
CA VAL A 39 -11.16 -5.91 -6.19
C VAL A 39 -11.74 -5.98 -4.78
N ARG A 40 -13.05 -5.75 -4.64
CA ARG A 40 -13.74 -5.83 -3.34
C ARG A 40 -13.62 -7.22 -2.71
N THR A 41 -13.85 -8.26 -3.50
CA THR A 41 -13.76 -9.65 -3.05
C THR A 41 -12.35 -9.99 -2.58
N GLU A 42 -11.33 -9.56 -3.31
CA GLU A 42 -9.93 -9.81 -2.95
C GLU A 42 -9.52 -9.05 -1.67
N LEU A 43 -9.94 -7.80 -1.51
CA LEU A 43 -9.72 -7.07 -0.27
C LEU A 43 -10.40 -7.73 0.93
N GLN A 44 -11.63 -8.22 0.78
CA GLN A 44 -12.33 -8.97 1.81
C GLN A 44 -11.64 -10.30 2.14
N ARG A 45 -11.12 -10.99 1.12
CA ARG A 45 -10.33 -12.21 1.31
C ARG A 45 -9.07 -11.92 2.13
N ILE A 46 -8.31 -10.88 1.77
CA ILE A 46 -7.10 -10.49 2.52
C ILE A 46 -7.44 -10.10 3.96
N ALA A 47 -8.54 -9.37 4.19
CA ALA A 47 -8.99 -9.01 5.53
C ALA A 47 -9.37 -10.22 6.39
N LYS A 48 -9.84 -11.30 5.78
CA LYS A 48 -10.26 -12.52 6.48
C LYS A 48 -9.11 -13.52 6.65
N GLU A 49 -8.36 -13.77 5.59
CA GLU A 49 -7.41 -14.88 5.47
C GLU A 49 -5.94 -14.43 5.46
N GLY A 50 -5.70 -13.13 5.28
CA GLY A 50 -4.38 -12.58 5.04
C GLY A 50 -3.92 -12.70 3.58
N PRO A 51 -2.76 -12.15 3.24
CA PRO A 51 -2.14 -12.31 1.94
C PRO A 51 -1.68 -13.76 1.75
N ARG A 52 -1.58 -14.19 0.48
CA ARG A 52 -0.97 -15.47 0.16
C ARG A 52 0.50 -15.46 0.60
N GLN A 53 0.97 -16.55 1.18
CA GLN A 53 2.32 -16.66 1.70
C GLN A 53 3.39 -16.36 0.65
N GLU A 54 3.18 -16.85 -0.57
CA GLU A 54 4.11 -16.62 -1.68
C GLU A 54 4.20 -15.13 -2.05
N ASP A 55 3.06 -14.45 -2.15
CA ASP A 55 2.99 -13.03 -2.49
C ASP A 55 3.59 -12.17 -1.37
N PHE A 56 3.30 -12.51 -0.12
CA PHE A 56 3.89 -11.85 1.03
C PHE A 56 5.41 -11.98 1.01
N LYS A 57 5.94 -13.20 0.83
CA LYS A 57 7.38 -13.43 0.79
C LYS A 57 8.06 -12.65 -0.34
N LYS A 58 7.53 -12.73 -1.55
CA LYS A 58 8.07 -11.98 -2.70
C LYS A 58 8.11 -10.48 -2.45
N THR A 59 7.04 -9.94 -1.86
CA THR A 59 6.95 -8.52 -1.55
C THR A 59 7.94 -8.13 -0.47
N PHE A 60 8.05 -8.92 0.59
CA PHE A 60 8.98 -8.71 1.68
C PHE A 60 10.45 -8.71 1.20
N ASP A 61 10.84 -9.74 0.45
CA ASP A 61 12.19 -9.87 -0.11
C ASP A 61 12.51 -8.67 -1.04
N ASN A 62 11.53 -8.23 -1.85
CA ASN A 62 11.68 -7.06 -2.72
C ASN A 62 11.84 -5.75 -1.91
N MET A 63 11.07 -5.58 -0.84
CA MET A 63 11.18 -4.39 0.03
C MET A 63 12.55 -4.31 0.70
N GLN A 64 13.08 -5.43 1.21
CA GLN A 64 14.43 -5.49 1.77
C GLN A 64 15.48 -5.08 0.74
N LYS A 65 15.46 -5.71 -0.42
CA LYS A 65 16.41 -5.43 -1.51
C LYS A 65 16.36 -3.96 -1.93
N ARG A 66 15.16 -3.43 -2.15
CA ARG A 66 14.98 -2.02 -2.52
C ARG A 66 15.46 -1.05 -1.44
N HIS A 67 15.31 -1.41 -0.19
CA HIS A 67 15.82 -0.57 0.88
C HIS A 67 17.35 -0.50 0.86
N GLU A 68 18.03 -1.63 0.70
CA GLU A 68 19.48 -1.68 0.55
C GLU A 68 19.98 -0.86 -0.65
N GLU A 69 19.29 -0.95 -1.80
CA GLU A 69 19.59 -0.16 -2.99
C GLU A 69 19.41 1.36 -2.72
N LYS A 70 18.31 1.75 -2.08
CA LYS A 70 18.01 3.15 -1.75
C LYS A 70 19.01 3.80 -0.81
N LEU A 71 19.60 3.04 0.10
CA LEU A 71 20.67 3.56 0.99
C LEU A 71 21.90 4.06 0.23
N GLN A 72 22.05 3.71 -1.05
CA GLN A 72 23.13 4.18 -1.92
C GLN A 72 22.73 5.40 -2.75
N GLU A 73 21.47 5.83 -2.71
CA GLU A 73 20.93 6.92 -3.52
C GLU A 73 20.96 8.25 -2.74
N ASN A 74 21.59 9.28 -3.31
CA ASN A 74 21.60 10.62 -2.71
C ASN A 74 20.19 11.19 -2.49
N GLY A 75 19.26 10.95 -3.43
CA GLY A 75 17.87 11.38 -3.31
C GLY A 75 17.14 10.81 -2.10
N TYR A 76 17.44 9.57 -1.75
CA TYR A 76 16.91 8.95 -0.55
C TYR A 76 17.37 9.68 0.73
N TRP A 77 18.66 9.98 0.83
CA TRP A 77 19.21 10.69 1.98
C TRP A 77 18.68 12.12 2.10
N LEU A 78 18.53 12.82 0.98
CA LEU A 78 17.89 14.14 0.99
C LEU A 78 16.48 14.09 1.56
N ASN A 79 15.69 13.10 1.16
CA ASN A 79 14.34 12.90 1.71
C ASN A 79 14.34 12.54 3.19
N VAL A 80 15.24 11.66 3.64
CA VAL A 80 15.39 11.30 5.06
C VAL A 80 15.73 12.53 5.90
N LEU A 81 16.68 13.36 5.45
CA LEU A 81 17.06 14.58 6.13
C LEU A 81 15.95 15.63 6.13
N ASP A 82 15.23 15.79 5.02
CA ASP A 82 14.08 16.69 4.93
C ASP A 82 12.99 16.30 5.93
N VAL A 83 12.62 15.02 5.97
CA VAL A 83 11.64 14.52 6.93
C VAL A 83 12.11 14.71 8.38
N TYR A 84 13.38 14.46 8.66
CA TYR A 84 13.93 14.63 10.00
C TYR A 84 13.92 16.10 10.45
N TYR A 85 14.43 17.01 9.62
CA TYR A 85 14.55 18.42 10.00
C TYR A 85 13.24 19.21 9.88
N CYS A 86 12.39 18.89 8.89
CA CYS A 86 11.16 19.63 8.68
C CYS A 86 9.98 19.09 9.50
N LYS A 87 9.96 17.78 9.80
CA LYS A 87 8.84 17.14 10.50
C LYS A 87 9.22 16.58 11.87
N GLY A 88 10.51 16.56 12.23
CA GLY A 88 10.99 15.96 13.48
C GLY A 88 10.82 14.44 13.53
N LEU A 89 10.73 13.77 12.39
CA LEU A 89 10.46 12.33 12.30
C LEU A 89 11.72 11.57 11.84
N ASP A 90 12.11 10.55 12.59
CA ASP A 90 13.10 9.58 12.14
C ASP A 90 12.43 8.55 11.23
N ALA A 91 12.64 8.69 9.93
CA ALA A 91 12.09 7.76 8.93
C ALA A 91 13.06 6.60 8.60
N LEU A 92 14.30 6.67 9.09
CA LEU A 92 15.35 5.69 8.77
C LEU A 92 15.44 4.56 9.79
N THR A 93 15.66 4.92 11.06
CA THR A 93 15.96 3.94 12.13
C THR A 93 14.86 2.89 12.31
N PRO A 94 13.55 3.25 12.37
CA PRO A 94 12.51 2.27 12.60
C PRO A 94 12.13 1.46 11.34
N TYR A 95 12.63 1.82 10.15
CA TYR A 95 12.19 1.15 8.92
C TYR A 95 12.56 -0.34 8.91
N THR A 96 13.82 -0.65 9.18
CA THR A 96 14.30 -2.04 9.17
C THR A 96 13.62 -2.89 10.23
N GLU A 97 13.49 -2.37 11.45
CA GLU A 97 12.80 -3.05 12.54
C GLU A 97 11.32 -3.28 12.22
N THR A 98 10.64 -2.25 11.70
CA THR A 98 9.24 -2.34 11.30
C THR A 98 9.05 -3.37 10.19
N LEU A 99 9.94 -3.40 9.20
CA LEU A 99 9.88 -4.37 8.13
C LEU A 99 10.05 -5.80 8.67
N GLN A 100 11.00 -6.04 9.57
CA GLN A 100 11.23 -7.36 10.18
C GLN A 100 10.07 -7.83 11.06
N GLN A 101 9.31 -6.92 11.65
CA GLN A 101 8.12 -7.23 12.45
C GLN A 101 6.86 -7.45 11.60
N MET A 102 6.93 -7.17 10.29
CA MET A 102 5.79 -7.32 9.41
C MET A 102 5.49 -8.80 9.15
N THR A 103 4.24 -9.17 9.34
CA THR A 103 3.75 -10.55 9.17
C THR A 103 2.50 -10.57 8.30
N PRO A 104 2.11 -11.71 7.72
CA PRO A 104 0.81 -11.85 7.05
C PRO A 104 -0.37 -11.44 7.93
N GLU A 105 -0.27 -11.69 9.24
CA GLU A 105 -1.30 -11.31 10.21
C GLU A 105 -1.40 -9.79 10.39
N THR A 106 -0.26 -9.08 10.36
CA THR A 106 -0.24 -7.61 10.39
C THR A 106 -0.99 -7.03 9.19
N ILE A 107 -0.75 -7.58 8.00
CA ILE A 107 -1.46 -7.16 6.78
C ILE A 107 -2.95 -7.47 6.86
N ARG A 108 -3.31 -8.67 7.32
CA ARG A 108 -4.70 -9.07 7.53
C ARG A 108 -5.44 -8.10 8.45
N THR A 109 -4.86 -7.84 9.61
CA THR A 109 -5.44 -6.96 10.62
C THR A 109 -5.59 -5.52 10.13
N PHE A 110 -4.57 -5.01 9.42
CA PHE A 110 -4.63 -3.67 8.82
C PHE A 110 -5.75 -3.58 7.78
N THR A 111 -5.84 -4.55 6.88
CA THR A 111 -6.88 -4.57 5.84
C THR A 111 -8.28 -4.68 6.44
N ASP A 112 -8.47 -5.53 7.45
CA ASP A 112 -9.75 -5.64 8.18
C ASP A 112 -10.16 -4.31 8.83
N ARG A 113 -9.23 -3.64 9.50
CA ARG A 113 -9.48 -2.32 10.10
C ARG A 113 -9.81 -1.26 9.04
N LEU A 114 -9.10 -1.25 7.91
CA LEU A 114 -9.33 -0.34 6.80
C LEU A 114 -10.77 -0.50 6.24
N LEU A 115 -11.19 -1.74 6.01
CA LEU A 115 -12.53 -2.02 5.48
C LEU A 115 -13.65 -1.69 6.49
N LYS A 116 -13.42 -1.93 7.77
CA LYS A 116 -14.40 -1.61 8.85
C LYS A 116 -14.65 -0.13 9.04
N GLN A 117 -13.75 0.74 8.61
CA GLN A 117 -13.97 2.19 8.67
C GLN A 117 -15.09 2.66 7.73
N GLY A 118 -15.42 1.90 6.69
CA GLY A 118 -16.49 2.23 5.76
C GLY A 118 -16.19 3.42 4.82
N ASN A 119 -14.98 3.94 4.83
CA ASN A 119 -14.54 5.06 3.99
C ASN A 119 -14.13 4.56 2.60
N PHE A 120 -15.10 4.06 1.85
CA PHE A 120 -14.88 3.56 0.50
C PHE A 120 -15.42 4.56 -0.51
N ILE A 121 -14.56 5.00 -1.43
CA ILE A 121 -14.91 5.90 -2.52
C ILE A 121 -14.65 5.16 -3.84
N GLU A 122 -15.63 5.19 -4.71
CA GLU A 122 -15.55 4.63 -6.04
C GLU A 122 -15.77 5.75 -7.06
N VAL A 123 -14.84 5.87 -7.99
CA VAL A 123 -14.92 6.86 -9.07
C VAL A 123 -14.81 6.11 -10.39
N VAL A 124 -15.81 6.26 -11.24
CA VAL A 124 -15.84 5.68 -12.58
C VAL A 124 -15.88 6.81 -13.58
N MET A 125 -14.95 6.79 -14.53
CA MET A 125 -14.96 7.69 -15.68
C MET A 125 -15.40 6.89 -16.91
N GLU A 126 -16.48 7.30 -17.50
CA GLU A 126 -17.00 6.76 -18.75
C GLU A 126 -16.77 7.77 -19.87
N PRO A 127 -16.55 7.32 -21.14
CA PRO A 127 -16.34 8.19 -22.29
C PRO A 127 -17.56 9.04 -22.61
#